data_324284a7bdd2451e7da715537861580b
#
_entry.id   324284a7bdd2451e7da715537861580b
#
_cell.length_a   1.000
_cell.length_b   1.000
_cell.length_c   1.000
_cell.angle_alpha   90.00
_cell.angle_beta   90.00
_cell.angle_gamma   90.00
#
_symmetry.space_group_name_H-M   'P 1'
#
loop_
_entity.id
_entity.type
_entity.pdbx_description
1 polymer ?
#
loop_
_entity_poly.entity_id
_entity_poly.type
_entity_poly.pdbx_seq_one_letter_code
_entity_poly.pdbx_strand_id
1 'polypeptide(L)'
;MLVLMGKAAKMKRFISMLSSEVLGATRNTSDSKGYSLTELLIGLGLSSLVVAIALSVYQLCRQSWQAISATDALHQNAQVALRAIRRQAELDGAAYLLAASDNHAQLSTPYPSVSNPNEGLVLSHWAGADTFDCQGNSSATPSALISNSFKRSNNKELTCKDTNVSGSSYQALAEGVEDLQTRFAQINPVLNTLQWVNASELFGPAQIVAIEVCLRIASSIRLGVTAKGTLVPTKGCNGEPVAADGKLRRIFRQVMAMRNRLGAYG
;
A
#
# COMPACT_ATOMS: atom_id res chain seq x y z
N MET A 1 -16.49 9.57 -7.49
CA MET A 1 -16.91 8.82 -8.70
C MET A 1 -18.01 9.53 -9.51
N LEU A 2 -18.95 10.25 -8.90
CA LEU A 2 -20.04 10.92 -9.62
C LEU A 2 -19.62 12.16 -10.44
N VAL A 3 -18.56 12.86 -10.09
CA VAL A 3 -18.10 14.10 -10.77
C VAL A 3 -17.42 13.83 -12.12
N LEU A 4 -16.82 12.67 -12.30
CA LEU A 4 -16.16 12.27 -13.56
C LEU A 4 -17.14 11.84 -14.64
N MET A 5 -18.30 11.29 -14.28
CA MET A 5 -19.34 10.91 -15.23
C MET A 5 -20.02 12.13 -15.89
N GLY A 6 -20.15 13.24 -15.18
CA GLY A 6 -20.76 14.48 -15.72
C GLY A 6 -19.90 15.17 -16.79
N LYS A 7 -18.56 15.04 -16.71
CA LYS A 7 -17.65 15.64 -17.71
C LYS A 7 -17.56 14.83 -19.00
N ALA A 8 -17.66 13.51 -18.91
CA ALA A 8 -17.66 12.63 -20.08
C ALA A 8 -18.92 12.80 -20.96
N ALA A 9 -20.08 13.06 -20.35
CA ALA A 9 -21.32 13.30 -21.05
C ALA A 9 -21.32 14.65 -21.81
N LYS A 10 -20.69 15.69 -21.25
CA LYS A 10 -20.51 16.98 -21.93
C LYS A 10 -19.54 16.88 -23.12
N MET A 11 -18.49 16.09 -23.00
CA MET A 11 -17.52 15.91 -24.07
C MET A 11 -18.09 15.11 -25.25
N LYS A 12 -18.96 14.10 -25.00
CA LYS A 12 -19.69 13.39 -26.07
C LYS A 12 -20.63 14.30 -26.84
N ARG A 13 -21.31 15.25 -26.19
CA ARG A 13 -22.17 16.22 -26.86
C ARG A 13 -21.37 17.21 -27.70
N PHE A 14 -20.17 17.60 -27.26
CA PHE A 14 -19.31 18.51 -28.01
C PHE A 14 -18.75 17.87 -29.30
N ILE A 15 -18.37 16.59 -29.20
CA ILE A 15 -17.88 15.80 -30.35
C ILE A 15 -19.03 15.53 -31.34
N SER A 16 -20.25 15.27 -30.85
CA SER A 16 -21.43 15.07 -31.68
C SER A 16 -21.88 16.36 -32.41
N MET A 17 -21.72 17.54 -31.82
CA MET A 17 -21.98 18.81 -32.49
C MET A 17 -20.95 19.10 -33.59
N LEU A 18 -19.70 18.83 -33.38
CA LEU A 18 -18.65 19.03 -34.40
C LEU A 18 -18.80 18.07 -35.59
N SER A 19 -19.30 16.85 -35.37
CA SER A 19 -19.51 15.90 -36.47
C SER A 19 -20.75 16.19 -37.32
N SER A 20 -21.77 16.88 -36.78
CA SER A 20 -22.97 17.21 -37.54
C SER A 20 -22.82 18.43 -38.44
N GLU A 21 -21.91 19.37 -38.13
CA GLU A 21 -21.66 20.53 -39.01
C GLU A 21 -20.71 20.19 -40.16
N VAL A 22 -19.86 19.20 -40.04
CA VAL A 22 -18.95 18.79 -41.13
C VAL A 22 -19.64 17.94 -42.21
N LEU A 23 -20.78 17.30 -41.90
CA LEU A 23 -21.54 16.46 -42.85
C LEU A 23 -22.66 17.20 -43.60
N GLY A 24 -22.90 18.47 -43.26
CA GLY A 24 -23.92 19.29 -43.92
C GLY A 24 -23.46 20.08 -45.14
N ALA A 25 -22.21 19.91 -45.58
CA ALA A 25 -21.73 20.54 -46.83
C ALA A 25 -22.40 19.88 -48.03
N THR A 26 -23.49 20.47 -48.44
CA THR A 26 -24.25 20.16 -49.64
C THR A 26 -23.34 19.99 -50.85
N ARG A 27 -23.49 18.83 -51.45
CA ARG A 27 -22.94 18.45 -52.76
C ARG A 27 -23.49 19.40 -53.78
N ASN A 28 -22.90 20.57 -53.94
CA ASN A 28 -23.12 21.42 -55.12
C ASN A 28 -22.08 21.00 -56.16
N THR A 29 -22.59 20.36 -57.18
CA THR A 29 -21.89 20.02 -58.40
C THR A 29 -21.41 21.27 -59.12
N SER A 30 -20.18 21.21 -59.62
CA SER A 30 -19.54 22.07 -60.62
C SER A 30 -18.88 23.32 -60.12
N ASP A 31 -17.67 23.29 -60.19
CA ASP A 31 -16.59 24.12 -60.73
C ASP A 31 -15.30 23.66 -60.09
N SER A 32 -14.50 22.93 -60.82
CA SER A 32 -13.16 22.57 -60.43
C SER A 32 -12.25 23.80 -60.50
N LYS A 33 -12.53 24.78 -59.63
CA LYS A 33 -11.59 25.86 -59.34
C LYS A 33 -10.49 25.24 -58.51
N GLY A 34 -9.30 25.16 -59.10
CA GLY A 34 -8.11 24.67 -58.38
C GLY A 34 -7.90 25.47 -57.10
N TYR A 35 -7.57 24.80 -56.02
CA TYR A 35 -7.23 25.42 -54.74
C TYR A 35 -6.10 26.39 -54.94
N SER A 36 -6.24 27.61 -54.41
CA SER A 36 -5.16 28.61 -54.39
C SER A 36 -4.03 28.09 -53.47
N LEU A 37 -2.78 28.29 -53.87
CA LEU A 37 -1.62 27.90 -53.08
C LEU A 37 -1.67 28.54 -51.68
N THR A 38 -2.24 29.74 -51.54
CA THR A 38 -2.45 30.43 -50.26
C THR A 38 -3.47 29.70 -49.37
N GLU A 39 -4.53 29.18 -49.95
CA GLU A 39 -5.58 28.43 -49.22
C GLU A 39 -5.03 27.11 -48.66
N LEU A 40 -4.19 26.41 -49.42
CA LEU A 40 -3.49 25.23 -48.98
C LEU A 40 -2.49 25.54 -47.86
N LEU A 41 -1.76 26.66 -47.93
CA LEU A 41 -0.83 27.08 -46.87
C LEU A 41 -1.59 27.42 -45.57
N ILE A 42 -2.69 28.15 -45.67
CA ILE A 42 -3.50 28.47 -44.50
C ILE A 42 -4.09 27.18 -43.88
N GLY A 43 -4.61 26.26 -44.72
CA GLY A 43 -5.13 24.96 -44.25
C GLY A 43 -4.10 24.14 -43.53
N LEU A 44 -2.87 24.05 -44.07
CA LEU A 44 -1.75 23.37 -43.42
C LEU A 44 -1.36 24.04 -42.09
N GLY A 45 -1.33 25.38 -42.06
CA GLY A 45 -1.06 26.12 -40.84
C GLY A 45 -2.05 25.88 -39.71
N LEU A 46 -3.33 25.93 -40.05
CA LEU A 46 -4.40 25.67 -39.09
C LEU A 46 -4.44 24.20 -38.63
N SER A 47 -4.24 23.24 -39.54
CA SER A 47 -4.21 21.82 -39.19
C SER A 47 -3.01 21.49 -38.26
N SER A 48 -1.85 22.08 -38.52
CA SER A 48 -0.68 21.88 -37.65
C SER A 48 -0.90 22.43 -36.24
N LEU A 49 -1.58 23.56 -36.10
CA LEU A 49 -1.94 24.15 -34.81
C LEU A 49 -2.91 23.23 -34.04
N VAL A 50 -3.93 22.70 -34.69
CA VAL A 50 -4.89 21.76 -34.06
C VAL A 50 -4.17 20.49 -33.59
N VAL A 51 -3.26 19.93 -34.41
CA VAL A 51 -2.47 18.77 -34.03
C VAL A 51 -1.57 19.08 -32.82
N ALA A 52 -0.93 20.23 -32.79
CA ALA A 52 -0.09 20.64 -31.67
C ALA A 52 -0.88 20.75 -30.35
N ILE A 53 -2.10 21.32 -30.40
CA ILE A 53 -2.98 21.39 -29.23
C ILE A 53 -3.41 19.99 -28.80
N ALA A 54 -3.82 19.14 -29.74
CA ALA A 54 -4.24 17.76 -29.44
C ALA A 54 -3.13 16.95 -28.77
N LEU A 55 -1.88 17.09 -29.25
CA LEU A 55 -0.72 16.42 -28.66
C LEU A 55 -0.42 16.92 -27.24
N SER A 56 -0.56 18.23 -27.00
CA SER A 56 -0.33 18.79 -25.65
C SER A 56 -1.36 18.28 -24.65
N VAL A 57 -2.63 18.22 -25.03
CA VAL A 57 -3.72 17.64 -24.20
C VAL A 57 -3.49 16.16 -23.95
N TYR A 58 -3.09 15.41 -24.98
CA TYR A 58 -2.79 13.99 -24.83
C TYR A 58 -1.64 13.73 -23.82
N GLN A 59 -0.56 14.51 -23.90
CA GLN A 59 0.54 14.40 -22.93
C GLN A 59 0.09 14.70 -21.51
N LEU A 60 -0.74 15.73 -21.30
CA LEU A 60 -1.28 16.05 -19.98
C LEU A 60 -2.17 14.93 -19.44
N CYS A 61 -3.04 14.36 -20.27
CA CYS A 61 -3.88 13.23 -19.89
C CYS A 61 -3.03 11.99 -19.51
N ARG A 62 -1.98 11.70 -20.28
CA ARG A 62 -1.06 10.59 -20.01
C ARG A 62 -0.33 10.75 -18.66
N GLN A 63 0.17 11.96 -18.37
CA GLN A 63 0.83 12.25 -17.10
C GLN A 63 -0.15 12.10 -15.92
N SER A 64 -1.37 12.61 -16.05
CA SER A 64 -2.41 12.47 -15.02
C SER A 64 -2.77 11.00 -14.78
N TRP A 65 -2.89 10.20 -15.82
CA TRP A 65 -3.15 8.77 -15.71
C TRP A 65 -2.02 8.03 -14.97
N GLN A 66 -0.76 8.34 -15.29
CA GLN A 66 0.39 7.75 -14.60
C GLN A 66 0.41 8.11 -13.10
N ALA A 67 0.06 9.34 -12.75
CA ALA A 67 0.00 9.76 -11.35
C ALA A 67 -1.12 9.03 -10.57
N ILE A 68 -2.29 8.87 -11.18
CA ILE A 68 -3.42 8.15 -10.58
C ILE A 68 -3.05 6.68 -10.40
N SER A 69 -2.55 6.01 -11.44
CA SER A 69 -2.18 4.60 -11.37
C SER A 69 -1.09 4.32 -10.33
N ALA A 70 -0.09 5.21 -10.22
CA ALA A 70 0.94 5.12 -9.20
C ALA A 70 0.36 5.26 -7.78
N THR A 71 -0.61 6.16 -7.58
CA THR A 71 -1.28 6.34 -6.29
C THR A 71 -2.09 5.11 -5.92
N ASP A 72 -2.84 4.56 -6.86
CA ASP A 72 -3.65 3.36 -6.64
C ASP A 72 -2.78 2.14 -6.31
N ALA A 73 -1.66 1.96 -7.00
CA ALA A 73 -0.69 0.91 -6.69
C ALA A 73 -0.12 1.03 -5.26
N LEU A 74 0.21 2.26 -4.82
CA LEU A 74 0.66 2.50 -3.44
C LEU A 74 -0.40 2.08 -2.41
N HIS A 75 -1.66 2.44 -2.65
CA HIS A 75 -2.75 2.08 -1.75
C HIS A 75 -2.98 0.57 -1.72
N GLN A 76 -2.94 -0.10 -2.87
CA GLN A 76 -3.10 -1.55 -2.96
C GLN A 76 -1.97 -2.28 -2.22
N ASN A 77 -0.72 -1.91 -2.46
CA ASN A 77 0.43 -2.50 -1.78
C ASN A 77 0.38 -2.28 -0.26
N ALA A 78 -0.04 -1.07 0.17
CA ALA A 78 -0.22 -0.77 1.59
C ALA A 78 -1.31 -1.66 2.22
N GLN A 79 -2.44 -1.80 1.55
CA GLN A 79 -3.53 -2.64 2.05
C GLN A 79 -3.15 -4.12 2.15
N VAL A 80 -2.44 -4.65 1.16
CA VAL A 80 -1.95 -6.03 1.20
C VAL A 80 -1.00 -6.22 2.38
N ALA A 81 0.00 -5.34 2.51
CA ALA A 81 0.98 -5.38 3.60
C ALA A 81 0.31 -5.30 4.98
N LEU A 82 -0.56 -4.31 5.18
CA LEU A 82 -1.22 -4.09 6.47
C LEU A 82 -2.22 -5.20 6.80
N ARG A 83 -2.94 -5.76 5.82
CA ARG A 83 -3.84 -6.91 6.05
C ARG A 83 -3.07 -8.15 6.46
N ALA A 84 -1.92 -8.42 5.83
CA ALA A 84 -1.09 -9.57 6.17
C ALA A 84 -0.59 -9.46 7.63
N ILE A 85 -0.05 -8.31 8.02
CA ILE A 85 0.40 -8.07 9.40
C ILE A 85 -0.78 -8.12 10.37
N ARG A 86 -1.90 -7.46 10.04
CA ARG A 86 -3.09 -7.41 10.88
C ARG A 86 -3.65 -8.79 11.20
N ARG A 87 -3.76 -9.66 10.18
CA ARG A 87 -4.23 -11.03 10.38
C ARG A 87 -3.38 -11.76 11.42
N GLN A 88 -2.07 -11.62 11.35
CA GLN A 88 -1.16 -12.25 12.29
C GLN A 88 -1.18 -11.57 13.67
N ALA A 89 -1.35 -10.25 13.73
CA ALA A 89 -1.48 -9.52 14.99
C ALA A 89 -2.78 -9.88 15.73
N GLU A 90 -3.87 -10.14 15.03
CA GLU A 90 -5.14 -10.59 15.62
C GLU A 90 -5.03 -12.03 16.18
N LEU A 91 -4.18 -12.87 15.60
CA LEU A 91 -3.89 -14.22 16.07
C LEU A 91 -2.81 -14.25 17.16
N ASP A 92 -1.96 -13.23 17.25
CA ASP A 92 -0.85 -13.21 18.19
C ASP A 92 -1.31 -13.41 19.62
N GLY A 93 -0.63 -14.31 20.33
CA GLY A 93 -1.03 -14.68 21.69
C GLY A 93 -2.13 -15.72 21.78
N ALA A 94 -2.70 -16.20 20.66
CA ALA A 94 -3.67 -17.28 20.71
C ALA A 94 -3.04 -18.54 21.29
N ALA A 95 -3.60 -19.01 22.40
CA ALA A 95 -3.18 -20.21 23.09
C ALA A 95 -3.91 -21.45 22.52
N TYR A 96 -3.22 -22.58 22.49
CA TYR A 96 -3.87 -23.84 22.21
C TYR A 96 -4.39 -24.43 23.52
N LEU A 97 -5.68 -24.65 23.61
CA LEU A 97 -6.30 -25.38 24.72
C LEU A 97 -6.19 -26.87 24.42
N LEU A 98 -5.34 -27.58 25.16
CA LEU A 98 -5.33 -29.03 25.15
C LEU A 98 -6.65 -29.51 25.78
N ALA A 99 -7.60 -29.94 24.94
CA ALA A 99 -8.77 -30.62 25.39
C ALA A 99 -8.35 -31.97 25.98
N ALA A 100 -8.60 -32.19 27.26
CA ALA A 100 -8.61 -33.51 27.91
C ALA A 100 -7.46 -33.89 28.87
N SER A 101 -6.87 -33.00 29.59
CA SER A 101 -6.32 -33.40 30.91
C SER A 101 -6.67 -32.32 31.92
N ASP A 102 -7.03 -32.71 33.14
CA ASP A 102 -7.45 -31.83 34.25
C ASP A 102 -6.41 -30.77 34.68
N ASN A 103 -5.31 -30.71 34.02
CA ASN A 103 -4.33 -29.62 34.07
C ASN A 103 -4.48 -28.78 32.82
N HIS A 104 -5.18 -27.67 32.94
CA HIS A 104 -5.21 -26.60 31.94
C HIS A 104 -3.83 -25.97 31.78
N ALA A 105 -2.88 -26.69 31.18
CA ALA A 105 -1.58 -26.16 30.84
C ALA A 105 -1.78 -25.21 29.65
N GLN A 106 -1.95 -23.94 29.96
CA GLN A 106 -1.97 -22.88 28.97
C GLN A 106 -0.54 -22.74 28.43
N LEU A 107 -0.33 -23.20 27.20
CA LEU A 107 0.96 -22.99 26.53
C LEU A 107 1.12 -21.50 26.26
N SER A 108 2.07 -20.89 26.95
CA SER A 108 2.40 -19.48 26.74
C SER A 108 2.98 -19.27 25.36
N THR A 109 2.50 -18.25 24.65
CA THR A 109 3.11 -17.81 23.39
C THR A 109 4.25 -16.84 23.68
N PRO A 110 5.34 -16.87 22.88
CA PRO A 110 6.34 -15.83 22.92
C PRO A 110 5.72 -14.45 22.73
N TYR A 111 6.24 -13.44 23.42
CA TYR A 111 5.79 -12.07 23.22
C TYR A 111 6.15 -11.58 21.81
N PRO A 112 5.35 -10.66 21.21
CA PRO A 112 5.75 -10.00 20.00
C PRO A 112 7.10 -9.32 20.25
N SER A 113 8.02 -9.56 19.37
CA SER A 113 9.38 -9.03 19.48
C SER A 113 9.79 -8.37 18.17
N VAL A 114 10.70 -7.40 18.30
CA VAL A 114 11.52 -6.96 17.19
C VAL A 114 12.91 -7.41 17.55
N SER A 115 13.28 -8.59 17.11
CA SER A 115 14.50 -9.28 17.58
C SER A 115 15.78 -8.58 17.15
N ASN A 116 15.71 -7.63 16.23
CA ASN A 116 16.81 -6.75 15.80
C ASN A 116 16.22 -5.69 14.87
N PRO A 117 16.78 -4.48 14.76
CA PRO A 117 16.36 -3.51 13.73
C PRO A 117 16.35 -4.09 12.32
N ASN A 118 17.10 -5.18 12.09
CA ASN A 118 17.18 -5.88 10.80
C ASN A 118 16.25 -7.10 10.66
N GLU A 119 15.66 -7.61 11.74
CA GLU A 119 14.87 -8.85 11.71
C GLU A 119 13.36 -8.61 11.63
N GLY A 120 12.93 -7.38 11.87
CA GLY A 120 11.53 -6.98 11.72
C GLY A 120 10.63 -7.44 12.87
N LEU A 121 9.34 -7.35 12.65
CA LEU A 121 8.28 -7.68 13.60
C LEU A 121 8.04 -9.19 13.63
N VAL A 122 8.12 -9.82 14.79
CA VAL A 122 7.77 -11.23 15.01
C VAL A 122 6.46 -11.33 15.79
N LEU A 123 5.49 -12.06 15.25
CA LEU A 123 4.18 -12.34 15.83
C LEU A 123 4.00 -13.86 15.94
N SER A 124 3.57 -14.34 17.11
CA SER A 124 3.53 -15.78 17.39
C SER A 124 2.17 -16.23 17.92
N HIS A 125 1.70 -17.38 17.43
CA HIS A 125 0.48 -18.02 17.89
C HIS A 125 0.59 -19.54 17.77
N TRP A 126 -0.25 -20.27 18.50
CA TRP A 126 -0.33 -21.72 18.36
C TRP A 126 -1.24 -22.11 17.19
N ALA A 127 -0.80 -23.10 16.43
CA ALA A 127 -1.55 -23.61 15.30
C ALA A 127 -2.85 -24.28 15.74
N GLY A 128 -3.97 -23.86 15.18
CA GLY A 128 -5.24 -24.58 15.22
C GLY A 128 -5.52 -25.23 13.86
N ALA A 129 -6.69 -25.86 13.73
CA ALA A 129 -7.09 -26.57 12.51
C ALA A 129 -7.11 -25.68 11.25
N ASP A 130 -7.43 -24.37 11.42
CA ASP A 130 -7.62 -23.41 10.33
C ASP A 130 -6.65 -22.24 10.39
N THR A 131 -5.51 -22.40 11.07
CA THR A 131 -4.50 -21.35 11.16
C THR A 131 -3.41 -21.54 10.11
N PHE A 132 -3.01 -20.42 9.51
CA PHE A 132 -1.99 -20.38 8.48
C PHE A 132 -0.86 -19.44 8.90
N ASP A 133 0.34 -19.76 8.47
CA ASP A 133 1.46 -18.83 8.56
C ASP A 133 1.23 -17.62 7.64
N CYS A 134 2.15 -16.68 7.66
CA CYS A 134 2.05 -15.49 6.83
C CYS A 134 2.25 -15.76 5.32
N GLN A 135 2.71 -16.94 4.95
CA GLN A 135 2.88 -17.41 3.57
C GLN A 135 1.67 -18.21 3.08
N GLY A 136 0.71 -18.49 3.98
CA GLY A 136 -0.48 -19.27 3.66
C GLY A 136 -0.32 -20.77 3.81
N ASN A 137 0.78 -21.25 4.44
CA ASN A 137 0.96 -22.66 4.72
C ASN A 137 0.24 -23.02 6.04
N SER A 138 -0.45 -24.14 6.05
CA SER A 138 -1.01 -24.71 7.28
C SER A 138 0.08 -25.49 8.03
N SER A 139 0.04 -25.46 9.36
CA SER A 139 0.89 -26.35 10.13
C SER A 139 0.44 -27.80 9.98
N ALA A 140 1.39 -28.70 9.71
CA ALA A 140 1.11 -30.12 9.60
C ALA A 140 0.71 -30.77 10.94
N THR A 141 1.11 -30.14 12.05
CA THR A 141 0.83 -30.63 13.41
C THR A 141 -0.06 -29.64 14.14
N PRO A 142 -1.24 -30.07 14.62
CA PRO A 142 -2.01 -29.29 15.59
C PRO A 142 -1.11 -28.96 16.80
N SER A 143 -1.26 -27.79 17.36
CA SER A 143 -0.43 -27.30 18.47
C SER A 143 1.06 -27.02 18.18
N ALA A 144 1.44 -26.84 16.91
CA ALA A 144 2.73 -26.27 16.58
C ALA A 144 2.76 -24.77 16.83
N LEU A 145 3.87 -24.22 17.27
CA LEU A 145 4.06 -22.77 17.37
C LEU A 145 4.39 -22.20 15.99
N ILE A 146 3.57 -21.28 15.51
CA ILE A 146 3.81 -20.49 14.30
C ILE A 146 4.39 -19.14 14.73
N SER A 147 5.54 -18.76 14.19
CA SER A 147 6.19 -17.47 14.48
C SER A 147 6.51 -16.73 13.19
N ASN A 148 5.66 -15.79 12.85
CA ASN A 148 5.75 -15.04 11.61
C ASN A 148 6.65 -13.81 11.78
N SER A 149 7.74 -13.76 11.03
CA SER A 149 8.65 -12.63 10.99
C SER A 149 8.41 -11.78 9.75
N PHE A 150 8.05 -10.51 9.96
CA PHE A 150 7.86 -9.52 8.91
C PHE A 150 9.02 -8.56 8.89
N LYS A 151 9.69 -8.41 7.76
CA LYS A 151 10.77 -7.44 7.61
C LYS A 151 10.76 -6.77 6.23
N ARG A 152 11.41 -5.62 6.18
CA ARG A 152 11.73 -4.97 4.91
C ARG A 152 12.95 -5.63 4.28
N SER A 153 12.84 -6.05 3.01
CA SER A 153 13.98 -6.54 2.23
C SER A 153 14.82 -5.40 1.66
N ASN A 154 16.05 -5.72 1.22
CA ASN A 154 16.89 -4.77 0.49
C ASN A 154 16.25 -4.34 -0.85
N ASN A 155 15.40 -5.17 -1.43
CA ASN A 155 14.65 -4.89 -2.66
C ASN A 155 13.45 -3.97 -2.43
N LYS A 156 13.30 -3.40 -1.22
CA LYS A 156 12.15 -2.55 -0.85
C LYS A 156 10.82 -3.27 -0.91
N GLU A 157 10.77 -4.46 -0.39
CA GLU A 157 9.59 -5.29 -0.27
C GLU A 157 9.30 -5.57 1.20
N LEU A 158 8.04 -5.67 1.57
CA LEU A 158 7.66 -6.34 2.81
C LEU A 158 7.75 -7.84 2.55
N THR A 159 8.59 -8.50 3.32
CA THR A 159 8.76 -9.95 3.25
C THR A 159 8.33 -10.61 4.55
N CYS A 160 7.95 -11.86 4.45
CA CYS A 160 7.55 -12.67 5.61
C CYS A 160 8.10 -14.10 5.52
N LYS A 161 8.36 -14.68 6.69
CA LYS A 161 8.63 -16.14 6.85
C LYS A 161 8.12 -16.65 8.19
N ASP A 162 7.79 -17.92 8.28
CA ASP A 162 7.71 -18.60 9.58
C ASP A 162 9.12 -18.97 10.05
N THR A 163 9.52 -18.49 11.24
CA THR A 163 10.83 -18.73 11.82
C THR A 163 10.99 -20.11 12.45
N ASN A 164 9.89 -20.80 12.72
CA ASN A 164 9.91 -22.15 13.31
C ASN A 164 10.01 -23.26 12.26
N VAL A 165 9.79 -22.93 10.98
CA VAL A 165 9.96 -23.91 9.90
C VAL A 165 11.39 -23.88 9.39
N SER A 166 12.10 -25.00 9.59
CA SER A 166 13.47 -25.17 9.08
C SER A 166 13.49 -25.08 7.56
N GLY A 167 14.41 -24.27 7.03
CA GLY A 167 14.50 -24.05 5.58
C GLY A 167 13.49 -23.03 5.01
N SER A 168 12.61 -22.44 5.82
CA SER A 168 11.72 -21.39 5.38
C SER A 168 12.52 -20.16 4.91
N SER A 169 12.17 -19.64 3.73
CA SER A 169 12.74 -18.43 3.15
C SER A 169 11.76 -17.28 3.22
N TYR A 170 12.28 -16.04 3.26
CA TYR A 170 11.44 -14.87 3.20
C TYR A 170 10.78 -14.75 1.82
N GLN A 171 9.44 -14.64 1.80
CA GLN A 171 8.65 -14.38 0.60
C GLN A 171 8.14 -12.95 0.59
N ALA A 172 8.14 -12.32 -0.59
CA ALA A 172 7.63 -10.98 -0.77
C ALA A 172 6.10 -10.96 -0.70
N LEU A 173 5.55 -10.06 0.12
CA LEU A 173 4.11 -9.83 0.27
C LEU A 173 3.65 -8.56 -0.42
N ALA A 174 4.46 -7.51 -0.39
CA ALA A 174 4.14 -6.22 -0.98
C ALA A 174 5.40 -5.49 -1.42
N GLU A 175 5.31 -4.81 -2.56
CA GLU A 175 6.41 -4.07 -3.16
C GLU A 175 6.43 -2.59 -2.73
N GLY A 176 7.58 -1.94 -2.92
CA GLY A 176 7.75 -0.51 -2.71
C GLY A 176 7.91 -0.10 -1.25
N VAL A 177 8.01 -1.03 -0.31
CA VAL A 177 8.16 -0.75 1.12
C VAL A 177 9.57 -0.28 1.42
N GLU A 178 9.73 1.03 1.64
CA GLU A 178 11.03 1.64 1.96
C GLU A 178 11.32 1.68 3.45
N ASP A 179 10.27 1.64 4.30
CA ASP A 179 10.41 1.67 5.75
C ASP A 179 9.28 0.88 6.41
N LEU A 180 9.62 0.16 7.47
CA LEU A 180 8.69 -0.55 8.35
C LEU A 180 9.08 -0.25 9.78
N GLN A 181 8.18 0.37 10.52
CA GLN A 181 8.40 0.66 11.94
C GLN A 181 7.20 0.23 12.76
N THR A 182 7.48 -0.19 13.97
CA THR A 182 6.48 -0.72 14.89
C THR A 182 6.62 -0.07 16.25
N ARG A 183 5.48 0.23 16.89
CA ARG A 183 5.40 0.67 18.27
C ARG A 183 4.37 -0.19 18.99
N PHE A 184 4.57 -0.42 20.26
CA PHE A 184 3.72 -1.27 21.07
C PHE A 184 2.99 -0.43 22.12
N ALA A 185 1.69 -0.65 22.24
CA ALA A 185 0.92 -0.15 23.35
C ALA A 185 0.97 -1.16 24.48
N GLN A 186 1.60 -0.80 25.58
CA GLN A 186 1.68 -1.64 26.78
C GLN A 186 1.04 -0.96 27.97
N ILE A 187 0.49 -1.76 28.87
CA ILE A 187 0.01 -1.29 30.17
C ILE A 187 1.20 -1.31 31.14
N ASN A 188 1.56 -0.15 31.66
CA ASN A 188 2.57 -0.05 32.71
C ASN A 188 2.03 -0.72 33.99
N PRO A 189 2.69 -1.77 34.51
CA PRO A 189 2.15 -2.52 35.66
C PRO A 189 2.15 -1.72 36.98
N VAL A 190 2.96 -0.67 37.06
CA VAL A 190 3.05 0.17 38.27
C VAL A 190 2.03 1.29 38.25
N LEU A 191 1.88 1.96 37.11
CA LEU A 191 1.02 3.14 36.97
C LEU A 191 -0.39 2.80 36.45
N ASN A 192 -0.60 1.59 36.01
CA ASN A 192 -1.82 1.12 35.31
C ASN A 192 -2.25 2.07 34.16
N THR A 193 -1.27 2.60 33.44
CA THR A 193 -1.47 3.52 32.33
C THR A 193 -1.01 2.92 31.02
N LEU A 194 -1.74 3.24 29.95
CA LEU A 194 -1.37 2.84 28.60
C LEU A 194 -0.23 3.72 28.08
N GLN A 195 0.86 3.09 27.63
CA GLN A 195 2.02 3.79 27.07
C GLN A 195 2.39 3.20 25.72
N TRP A 196 2.74 4.08 24.78
CA TRP A 196 3.31 3.68 23.50
C TRP A 196 4.83 3.69 23.57
N VAL A 197 5.43 2.52 23.35
CA VAL A 197 6.88 2.31 23.46
C VAL A 197 7.43 1.67 22.20
N ASN A 198 8.73 1.86 21.97
CA ASN A 198 9.45 1.12 20.93
C ASN A 198 9.79 -0.28 21.44
N ALA A 199 10.17 -1.18 20.51
CA ALA A 199 10.51 -2.55 20.87
C ALA A 199 11.64 -2.67 21.90
N SER A 200 12.61 -1.75 21.88
CA SER A 200 13.73 -1.70 22.84
C SER A 200 13.32 -1.24 24.24
N GLU A 201 12.15 -0.65 24.38
CA GLU A 201 11.63 -0.09 25.65
C GLU A 201 10.52 -0.96 26.24
N LEU A 202 10.27 -2.14 25.67
CA LEU A 202 9.30 -3.09 26.22
C LEU A 202 9.75 -3.58 27.60
N PHE A 203 8.91 -3.34 28.61
CA PHE A 203 9.14 -3.82 29.98
C PHE A 203 8.69 -5.28 30.07
N GLY A 204 9.61 -6.25 30.22
CA GLY A 204 9.35 -7.63 30.62
C GLY A 204 8.07 -8.26 30.03
N PRO A 205 7.37 -9.10 30.77
CA PRO A 205 6.08 -9.69 30.34
C PRO A 205 4.93 -8.68 30.49
N ALA A 206 5.13 -7.46 30.01
CA ALA A 206 4.14 -6.42 30.06
C ALA A 206 2.93 -6.77 29.16
N GLN A 207 1.76 -6.36 29.57
CA GLN A 207 0.53 -6.52 28.78
C GLN A 207 0.61 -5.64 27.53
N ILE A 208 0.97 -6.24 26.41
CA ILE A 208 0.89 -5.57 25.11
C ILE A 208 -0.55 -5.71 24.61
N VAL A 209 -1.22 -4.59 24.48
CA VAL A 209 -2.65 -4.54 24.11
C VAL A 209 -2.87 -4.19 22.65
N ALA A 210 -1.92 -3.50 22.03
CA ALA A 210 -1.98 -3.15 20.62
C ALA A 210 -0.58 -2.93 20.03
N ILE A 211 -0.51 -2.98 18.72
CA ILE A 211 0.67 -2.64 17.92
C ILE A 211 0.29 -1.54 16.92
N GLU A 212 1.11 -0.51 16.81
CA GLU A 212 1.07 0.45 15.71
C GLU A 212 2.11 0.04 14.67
N VAL A 213 1.69 -0.13 13.45
CA VAL A 213 2.55 -0.40 12.29
C VAL A 213 2.57 0.82 11.39
N CYS A 214 3.75 1.31 11.09
CA CYS A 214 3.99 2.37 10.13
C CYS A 214 4.74 1.83 8.92
N LEU A 215 4.17 1.99 7.73
CA LEU A 215 4.78 1.65 6.46
C LEU A 215 4.99 2.91 5.63
N ARG A 216 6.21 3.10 5.11
CA ARG A 216 6.48 4.06 4.04
C ARG A 216 6.62 3.31 2.74
N ILE A 217 5.73 3.62 1.78
CA ILE A 217 5.69 2.97 0.48
C ILE A 217 5.98 4.00 -0.61
N ALA A 218 6.84 3.62 -1.55
CA ALA A 218 7.24 4.42 -2.71
C ALA A 218 6.70 3.83 -4.01
N SER A 219 6.39 4.70 -4.98
CA SER A 219 6.03 4.28 -6.33
C SER A 219 7.20 3.59 -7.04
N SER A 220 6.91 2.62 -7.88
CA SER A 220 7.91 1.98 -8.74
C SER A 220 8.45 2.93 -9.80
N ILE A 221 7.59 3.81 -10.32
CA ILE A 221 7.94 4.79 -11.34
C ILE A 221 8.29 6.14 -10.72
N ARG A 222 9.19 6.87 -11.36
CA ARG A 222 9.42 8.28 -11.08
C ARG A 222 8.36 9.08 -11.85
N LEU A 223 7.55 9.82 -11.13
CA LEU A 223 6.67 10.80 -11.73
C LEU A 223 7.57 11.97 -12.07
N GLY A 224 7.87 12.15 -13.36
CA GLY A 224 8.80 13.18 -13.82
C GLY A 224 8.50 14.50 -13.12
N VAL A 225 9.54 15.19 -12.67
CA VAL A 225 9.45 16.50 -12.02
C VAL A 225 8.99 17.50 -13.07
N THR A 226 7.69 17.51 -13.37
CA THR A 226 7.11 18.61 -14.12
C THR A 226 7.00 19.77 -13.17
N ALA A 227 7.92 20.71 -13.41
CA ALA A 227 7.79 22.11 -13.09
C ALA A 227 7.07 22.47 -11.79
N LYS A 228 7.82 22.88 -10.78
CA LYS A 228 7.37 23.73 -9.65
C LYS A 228 6.27 23.21 -8.70
N GLY A 229 5.81 22.00 -8.81
CA GLY A 229 5.11 21.36 -7.72
C GLY A 229 6.16 20.70 -6.82
N THR A 230 6.58 21.38 -5.78
CA THR A 230 7.30 20.78 -4.66
C THR A 230 6.47 19.56 -4.24
N LEU A 231 6.91 18.36 -4.65
CA LEU A 231 6.46 17.16 -3.96
C LEU A 231 6.78 17.44 -2.50
N VAL A 232 5.75 17.67 -1.69
CA VAL A 232 5.90 17.99 -0.29
C VAL A 232 6.89 16.98 0.26
N PRO A 233 8.01 17.41 0.88
CA PRO A 233 8.99 16.48 1.40
C PRO A 233 8.26 15.51 2.32
N THR A 234 8.19 14.26 1.90
CA THR A 234 7.48 13.23 2.64
C THR A 234 8.33 12.95 3.86
N LYS A 235 7.76 13.15 5.03
CA LYS A 235 8.43 12.75 6.27
C LYS A 235 8.40 11.22 6.35
N GLY A 236 9.40 10.62 6.96
CA GLY A 236 9.43 9.20 7.27
C GLY A 236 8.53 8.83 8.45
N CYS A 237 8.54 7.56 8.83
CA CYS A 237 7.74 7.05 9.95
C CYS A 237 8.06 7.73 11.29
N ASN A 238 9.30 8.17 11.49
CA ASN A 238 9.73 8.93 12.67
C ASN A 238 9.79 10.45 12.43
N GLY A 239 9.23 10.94 11.33
CA GLY A 239 9.28 12.35 10.99
C GLY A 239 10.56 12.81 10.31
N GLU A 240 11.50 11.90 10.02
CA GLU A 240 12.74 12.18 9.33
C GLU A 240 12.48 12.68 7.90
N PRO A 241 13.28 13.62 7.37
CA PRO A 241 13.14 14.08 6.00
C PRO A 241 13.52 12.98 5.01
N VAL A 242 12.73 12.81 3.96
CA VAL A 242 13.00 11.84 2.90
C VAL A 242 13.45 12.57 1.64
N ALA A 243 14.49 12.04 0.99
CA ALA A 243 15.06 12.63 -0.21
C ALA A 243 14.04 12.71 -1.36
N ALA A 244 14.02 13.86 -2.03
CA ALA A 244 13.20 14.08 -3.22
C ALA A 244 13.90 13.47 -4.44
N ASP A 245 13.53 12.25 -4.83
CA ASP A 245 14.08 11.51 -5.97
C ASP A 245 13.08 11.36 -7.13
N GLY A 246 11.98 12.12 -7.08
CA GLY A 246 10.90 12.07 -8.07
C GLY A 246 9.92 10.91 -7.89
N LYS A 247 10.05 10.09 -6.85
CA LYS A 247 9.08 9.06 -6.51
C LYS A 247 7.95 9.61 -5.64
N LEU A 248 6.74 9.13 -5.89
CA LEU A 248 5.62 9.36 -4.98
C LEU A 248 5.80 8.45 -3.76
N ARG A 249 5.70 9.03 -2.56
CA ARG A 249 5.77 8.30 -1.30
C ARG A 249 4.57 8.62 -0.44
N ARG A 250 4.07 7.60 0.26
CA ARG A 250 3.04 7.78 1.29
C ARG A 250 3.36 6.95 2.52
N ILE A 251 2.94 7.49 3.66
CA ILE A 251 2.98 6.81 4.95
C ILE A 251 1.59 6.27 5.24
N PHE A 252 1.57 5.00 5.64
CA PHE A 252 0.38 4.31 6.10
C PHE A 252 0.62 3.88 7.54
N ARG A 253 -0.25 4.31 8.45
CA ARG A 253 -0.21 3.92 9.85
C ARG A 253 -1.49 3.19 10.20
N GLN A 254 -1.34 2.10 10.93
CA GLN A 254 -2.47 1.34 11.43
C GLN A 254 -2.19 0.83 12.83
N VAL A 255 -3.15 1.01 13.71
CA VAL A 255 -3.17 0.41 15.05
C VAL A 255 -3.99 -0.88 14.97
N MET A 256 -3.45 -1.95 15.52
CA MET A 256 -4.02 -3.29 15.54
C MET A 256 -4.10 -3.76 16.98
N ALA A 257 -5.29 -4.11 17.45
CA ALA A 257 -5.49 -4.64 18.80
C ALA A 257 -5.03 -6.11 18.86
N MET A 258 -4.33 -6.46 19.92
CA MET A 258 -3.84 -7.81 20.20
C MET A 258 -4.78 -8.51 21.19
N ARG A 259 -5.93 -8.97 20.68
CA ARG A 259 -7.07 -9.44 21.51
C ARG A 259 -6.73 -10.62 22.41
N ASN A 260 -5.93 -11.57 21.92
CA ASN A 260 -5.62 -12.77 22.68
C ASN A 260 -4.63 -12.52 23.83
N ARG A 261 -3.98 -11.35 23.84
CA ARG A 261 -3.11 -10.96 24.95
C ARG A 261 -3.83 -10.23 26.07
N LEU A 262 -5.05 -9.73 25.81
CA LEU A 262 -5.88 -9.09 26.81
C LEU A 262 -6.53 -10.08 27.79
N GLY A 263 -6.73 -11.35 27.37
CA GLY A 263 -7.39 -12.38 28.18
C GLY A 263 -6.46 -13.20 29.09
N ALA A 264 -5.17 -13.04 28.99
CA ALA A 264 -4.21 -13.87 29.74
C ALA A 264 -4.04 -13.49 31.23
N TYR A 265 -4.80 -12.49 31.72
CA TYR A 265 -4.65 -11.91 33.06
C TYR A 265 -6.00 -11.67 33.79
N GLY A 266 -7.01 -12.46 33.43
CA GLY A 266 -8.29 -12.49 34.16
C GLY A 266 -8.28 -13.55 35.27
#